data_630661f87372f42cc3ae2e2f9856a2e6
#
_entry.id   630661f87372f42cc3ae2e2f9856a2e6
#
_cell.length_a   1.000
_cell.length_b   1.000
_cell.length_c   1.000
_cell.angle_alpha   90.00
_cell.angle_beta   90.00
_cell.angle_gamma   90.00
#
_symmetry.space_group_name_H-M   'P 1'
#
loop_
_entity.id
_entity.type
_entity.pdbx_description
1 polymer ?
#
loop_
_entity_poly.entity_id
_entity_poly.type
_entity_poly.pdbx_seq_one_letter_code
_entity_poly.pdbx_strand_id
1 'polypeptide(L)'
;MRQPKSVRSLEELGRIRLSDSFFLRDFLYSEIAVIHGFQNIPDDPDLAITAGRKLCETLLEPLQARFGRLSIRSGYRSPQLNHFGNVNKLNCGRNETNFAGHIWDRRDAEGRIGATACIVVNRFVRYYERTGDWESMAWWIHDHLPYSDMEFFPKLAAFNLQWRQEPVRRIYSFIPPRRGLLTGPGKPNSIGRHDASYARMLATIG
;
A
#
# COMPACT_ATOMS: atom_id res chain seq x y z
N MET A 1 17.24 3.82 15.53
CA MET A 1 17.71 5.13 14.96
C MET A 1 16.95 6.27 15.62
N ARG A 2 17.56 7.45 15.80
CA ARG A 2 16.82 8.61 16.32
C ARG A 2 16.06 9.33 15.20
N GLN A 3 14.93 9.94 15.54
CA GLN A 3 14.19 10.79 14.60
C GLN A 3 15.11 11.92 14.07
N PRO A 4 15.15 12.16 12.75
CA PRO A 4 16.02 13.20 12.16
C PRO A 4 15.58 14.61 12.59
N LYS A 5 16.58 15.46 12.88
CA LYS A 5 16.37 16.86 13.32
C LYS A 5 17.05 17.88 12.42
N SER A 6 17.63 17.45 11.30
CA SER A 6 18.30 18.30 10.32
C SER A 6 18.06 17.81 8.91
N VAL A 7 18.29 18.68 7.92
CA VAL A 7 18.20 18.30 6.49
C VAL A 7 19.10 17.11 6.20
N ARG A 8 20.34 17.13 6.68
CA ARG A 8 21.30 16.03 6.48
C ARG A 8 20.81 14.71 7.06
N SER A 9 20.34 14.70 8.31
CA SER A 9 19.84 13.46 8.93
C SER A 9 18.55 12.95 8.30
N LEU A 10 17.69 13.84 7.78
CA LEU A 10 16.51 13.45 7.01
C LEU A 10 16.88 12.87 5.64
N GLU A 11 17.89 13.45 5.00
CA GLU A 11 18.43 12.93 3.74
C GLU A 11 19.03 11.53 3.93
N GLU A 12 19.81 11.34 4.99
CA GLU A 12 20.37 10.02 5.37
C GLU A 12 19.27 9.00 5.63
N LEU A 13 18.21 9.38 6.37
CA LEU A 13 17.04 8.52 6.58
C LEU A 13 16.35 8.17 5.26
N GLY A 14 16.14 9.15 4.38
CA GLY A 14 15.49 8.96 3.09
C GLY A 14 16.27 8.05 2.13
N ARG A 15 17.60 7.97 2.27
CA ARG A 15 18.48 7.08 1.47
C ARG A 15 18.49 5.64 1.95
N ILE A 16 17.84 5.31 3.04
CA ILE A 16 17.76 3.92 3.50
C ILE A 16 17.02 3.09 2.46
N ARG A 17 17.69 2.06 1.99
CA ARG A 17 17.15 1.07 1.07
C ARG A 17 16.14 0.17 1.78
N LEU A 18 14.94 0.09 1.26
CA LEU A 18 13.91 -0.85 1.72
C LEU A 18 13.97 -2.16 0.93
N SER A 19 14.35 -2.08 -0.37
CA SER A 19 14.57 -3.23 -1.26
C SER A 19 15.43 -2.79 -2.46
N ASP A 20 15.58 -3.62 -3.49
CA ASP A 20 16.43 -3.30 -4.64
C ASP A 20 15.97 -2.06 -5.41
N SER A 21 14.66 -1.83 -5.52
CA SER A 21 14.09 -0.71 -6.29
C SER A 21 13.61 0.45 -5.43
N PHE A 22 13.39 0.26 -4.13
CA PHE A 22 12.69 1.23 -3.29
C PHE A 22 13.53 1.76 -2.14
N PHE A 23 13.43 3.07 -1.91
CA PHE A 23 14.05 3.79 -0.79
C PHE A 23 12.96 4.35 0.14
N LEU A 24 13.30 4.57 1.41
CA LEU A 24 12.32 5.09 2.37
C LEU A 24 11.71 6.43 1.94
N ARG A 25 12.50 7.32 1.27
CA ARG A 25 12.00 8.60 0.76
C ARG A 25 10.82 8.50 -0.18
N ASP A 26 10.72 7.40 -0.94
CA ASP A 26 9.64 7.19 -1.91
C ASP A 26 8.27 7.12 -1.24
N PHE A 27 8.23 6.82 0.06
CA PHE A 27 7.03 6.64 0.86
C PHE A 27 6.75 7.78 1.85
N LEU A 28 7.65 8.76 1.99
CA LEU A 28 7.49 9.86 2.95
C LEU A 28 6.73 11.07 2.38
N TYR A 29 6.51 11.12 1.06
CA TYR A 29 5.76 12.21 0.45
C TYR A 29 4.27 12.12 0.80
N SER A 30 3.66 13.26 1.11
CA SER A 30 2.22 13.40 1.35
C SER A 30 1.76 14.80 0.96
N GLU A 31 0.74 14.91 0.11
CA GLU A 31 0.12 16.17 -0.26
C GLU A 31 -0.45 16.91 0.96
N ILE A 32 -1.02 16.17 1.92
CA ILE A 32 -1.53 16.76 3.16
C ILE A 32 -0.38 17.39 3.95
N ALA A 33 0.76 16.70 4.04
CA ALA A 33 1.92 17.22 4.74
C ALA A 33 2.45 18.51 4.09
N VAL A 34 2.57 18.50 2.76
CA VAL A 34 3.08 19.66 2.00
C VAL A 34 2.16 20.89 2.15
N ILE A 35 0.85 20.70 1.98
CA ILE A 35 -0.12 21.81 2.01
C ILE A 35 -0.31 22.38 3.41
N HIS A 36 -0.25 21.53 4.44
CA HIS A 36 -0.56 21.95 5.82
C HIS A 36 0.67 22.06 6.73
N GLY A 37 1.89 21.93 6.17
CA GLY A 37 3.14 22.15 6.91
C GLY A 37 3.48 21.07 7.94
N PHE A 38 2.99 19.84 7.76
CA PHE A 38 3.33 18.73 8.65
C PHE A 38 4.68 18.09 8.28
N GLN A 39 5.42 17.69 9.31
CA GLN A 39 6.55 16.79 9.13
C GLN A 39 6.04 15.34 9.06
N ASN A 40 6.20 14.69 7.91
CA ASN A 40 5.83 13.29 7.75
C ASN A 40 7.06 12.39 7.95
N ILE A 41 7.57 12.36 9.17
CA ILE A 41 8.79 11.66 9.58
C ILE A 41 8.42 10.65 10.66
N PRO A 42 8.91 9.38 10.58
CA PRO A 42 8.65 8.39 11.62
C PRO A 42 9.22 8.79 12.99
N ASP A 43 8.41 8.61 14.03
CA ASP A 43 8.85 8.73 15.43
C ASP A 43 9.77 7.57 15.81
N ASP A 44 9.45 6.35 15.30
CA ASP A 44 10.29 5.15 15.38
C ASP A 44 10.76 4.74 13.98
N PRO A 45 11.91 5.29 13.50
CA PRO A 45 12.42 4.97 12.17
C PRO A 45 12.78 3.50 11.99
N ASP A 46 13.26 2.80 13.02
CA ASP A 46 13.66 1.40 12.92
C ASP A 46 12.47 0.50 12.67
N LEU A 47 11.35 0.76 13.36
CA LEU A 47 10.10 0.04 13.14
C LEU A 47 9.54 0.31 11.74
N ALA A 48 9.51 1.59 11.30
CA ALA A 48 9.05 1.96 9.98
C ALA A 48 9.89 1.32 8.86
N ILE A 49 11.22 1.30 9.00
CA ILE A 49 12.14 0.64 8.05
C ILE A 49 11.87 -0.86 7.99
N THR A 50 11.71 -1.50 9.16
CA THR A 50 11.44 -2.94 9.24
C THR A 50 10.15 -3.30 8.52
N ALA A 51 9.05 -2.58 8.78
CA ALA A 51 7.77 -2.81 8.12
C ALA A 51 7.81 -2.48 6.63
N GLY A 52 8.47 -1.36 6.26
CA GLY A 52 8.66 -0.93 4.87
C GLY A 52 9.46 -1.93 4.04
N ARG A 53 10.54 -2.51 4.59
CA ARG A 53 11.30 -3.58 3.92
C ARG A 53 10.41 -4.79 3.61
N LYS A 54 9.64 -5.24 4.58
CA LYS A 54 8.72 -6.35 4.37
C LYS A 54 7.69 -6.06 3.27
N LEU A 55 7.08 -4.87 3.27
CA LEU A 55 6.18 -4.46 2.20
C LEU A 55 6.88 -4.48 0.84
N CYS A 56 8.06 -3.87 0.73
CA CYS A 56 8.79 -3.76 -0.54
C CYS A 56 9.26 -5.12 -1.05
N GLU A 57 9.98 -5.89 -0.21
CA GLU A 57 10.58 -7.17 -0.60
C GLU A 57 9.53 -8.23 -0.94
N THR A 58 8.41 -8.28 -0.18
CA THR A 58 7.44 -9.38 -0.35
C THR A 58 6.28 -9.06 -1.28
N LEU A 59 5.98 -7.79 -1.51
CA LEU A 59 4.84 -7.38 -2.33
C LEU A 59 5.22 -6.49 -3.51
N LEU A 60 5.97 -5.41 -3.29
CA LEU A 60 6.20 -4.43 -4.36
C LEU A 60 7.22 -4.91 -5.38
N GLU A 61 8.34 -5.51 -4.96
CA GLU A 61 9.34 -6.06 -5.90
C GLU A 61 8.77 -7.17 -6.78
N PRO A 62 8.08 -8.21 -6.26
CA PRO A 62 7.48 -9.22 -7.10
C PRO A 62 6.42 -8.66 -8.07
N LEU A 63 5.62 -7.69 -7.60
CA LEU A 63 4.63 -7.04 -8.44
C LEU A 63 5.28 -6.22 -9.56
N GLN A 64 6.34 -5.46 -9.24
CA GLN A 64 7.12 -4.69 -10.20
C GLN A 64 7.87 -5.58 -11.19
N ALA A 65 8.45 -6.67 -10.73
CA ALA A 65 9.13 -7.64 -11.60
C ALA A 65 8.17 -8.22 -12.63
N ARG A 66 6.90 -8.44 -12.27
CA ARG A 66 5.90 -8.99 -13.19
C ARG A 66 5.29 -7.97 -14.13
N PHE A 67 4.92 -6.78 -13.63
CA PHE A 67 4.12 -5.79 -14.38
C PHE A 67 4.88 -4.52 -14.74
N GLY A 68 6.16 -4.44 -14.39
CA GLY A 68 6.97 -3.25 -14.63
C GLY A 68 6.71 -2.16 -13.58
N ARG A 69 7.15 -0.95 -13.88
CA ARG A 69 7.20 0.17 -12.94
C ARG A 69 5.91 0.41 -12.17
N LEU A 70 6.05 0.55 -10.86
CA LEU A 70 5.01 1.01 -9.95
C LEU A 70 5.19 2.52 -9.68
N SER A 71 4.07 3.23 -9.55
CA SER A 71 4.05 4.60 -9.04
C SER A 71 3.51 4.60 -7.62
N ILE A 72 4.33 5.07 -6.68
CA ILE A 72 3.89 5.24 -5.28
C ILE A 72 3.09 6.54 -5.20
N ARG A 73 1.84 6.47 -4.76
CA ARG A 73 0.97 7.63 -4.55
C ARG A 73 1.01 8.14 -3.13
N SER A 74 1.03 7.24 -2.18
CA SER A 74 1.23 7.56 -0.77
C SER A 74 1.73 6.31 -0.04
N GLY A 75 2.45 6.51 1.04
CA GLY A 75 2.98 5.41 1.84
C GLY A 75 2.80 5.69 3.32
N TYR A 76 3.90 5.94 4.01
CA TYR A 76 3.93 6.26 5.43
C TYR A 76 3.16 7.55 5.75
N ARG A 77 2.46 7.55 6.87
CA ARG A 77 1.87 8.74 7.49
C ARG A 77 2.25 8.79 8.97
N SER A 78 2.74 9.93 9.43
CA SER A 78 2.95 10.14 10.87
C SER A 78 1.60 10.14 11.61
N PRO A 79 1.56 9.76 12.89
CA PRO A 79 0.32 9.78 13.66
C PRO A 79 -0.37 11.16 13.66
N GLN A 80 0.40 12.25 13.75
CA GLN A 80 -0.13 13.61 13.72
C GLN A 80 -0.76 13.94 12.37
N LEU A 81 -0.08 13.59 11.26
CA LEU A 81 -0.58 13.81 9.92
C LEU A 81 -1.86 13.00 9.67
N ASN A 82 -1.87 11.72 10.05
CA ASN A 82 -3.03 10.87 9.87
C ASN A 82 -4.23 11.35 10.69
N HIS A 83 -4.01 11.78 11.94
CA HIS A 83 -5.05 12.36 12.79
C HIS A 83 -5.65 13.63 12.15
N PHE A 84 -4.79 14.55 11.70
CA PHE A 84 -5.24 15.75 11.00
C PHE A 84 -6.09 15.42 9.76
N GLY A 85 -5.62 14.47 8.94
CA GLY A 85 -6.34 14.00 7.75
C GLY A 85 -7.69 13.36 8.08
N ASN A 86 -7.79 12.64 9.19
CA ASN A 86 -9.05 12.04 9.65
C ASN A 86 -10.06 13.11 10.10
N VAL A 87 -9.64 14.03 10.97
CA VAL A 87 -10.51 15.11 11.48
C VAL A 87 -11.02 15.99 10.35
N ASN A 88 -10.18 16.29 9.35
CA ASN A 88 -10.52 17.14 8.22
C ASN A 88 -11.10 16.36 7.01
N LYS A 89 -11.45 15.08 7.16
CA LYS A 89 -12.07 14.22 6.12
C LYS A 89 -11.25 14.12 4.82
N LEU A 90 -9.93 14.08 4.95
CA LEU A 90 -8.98 13.97 3.85
C LEU A 90 -8.64 12.49 3.52
N ASN A 91 -9.64 11.62 3.55
CA ASN A 91 -9.52 10.18 3.25
C ASN A 91 -8.51 9.44 4.17
N CYS A 92 -8.43 9.86 5.42
CA CYS A 92 -7.66 9.16 6.44
C CYS A 92 -8.61 8.50 7.46
N GLY A 93 -8.39 7.25 7.79
CA GLY A 93 -9.04 6.57 8.90
C GLY A 93 -8.50 7.05 10.26
N ARG A 94 -9.10 6.60 11.36
CA ARG A 94 -8.57 6.86 12.70
C ARG A 94 -7.18 6.24 12.88
N ASN A 95 -6.37 6.80 13.77
CA ASN A 95 -5.00 6.32 13.99
C ASN A 95 -4.97 4.84 14.36
N GLU A 96 -5.83 4.41 15.28
CA GLU A 96 -5.87 3.04 15.79
C GLU A 96 -6.13 2.02 14.68
N THR A 97 -6.93 2.39 13.68
CA THR A 97 -7.20 1.55 12.51
C THR A 97 -6.08 1.59 11.47
N ASN A 98 -5.17 2.56 11.56
CA ASN A 98 -4.03 2.74 10.68
C ASN A 98 -2.69 2.32 11.29
N PHE A 99 -2.64 1.94 12.56
CA PHE A 99 -1.47 1.31 13.15
C PHE A 99 -1.17 -0.01 12.43
N ALA A 100 0.10 -0.28 12.15
CA ALA A 100 0.52 -1.35 11.25
C ALA A 100 -0.16 -1.30 9.86
N GLY A 101 -0.67 -0.13 9.48
CA GLY A 101 -1.25 0.21 8.19
C GLY A 101 -0.44 1.31 7.52
N HIS A 102 -1.02 2.50 7.31
CA HIS A 102 -0.26 3.67 6.84
C HIS A 102 0.66 4.29 7.92
N ILE A 103 0.41 4.02 9.20
CA ILE A 103 1.29 4.41 10.31
C ILE A 103 2.23 3.24 10.59
N TRP A 104 3.36 3.19 9.86
CA TRP A 104 4.29 2.05 9.85
C TRP A 104 5.09 1.92 11.15
N ASP A 105 5.26 3.02 11.87
CA ASP A 105 6.03 3.14 13.11
C ASP A 105 5.20 2.96 14.38
N ARG A 106 4.04 2.31 14.23
CA ARG A 106 3.16 1.89 15.36
C ARG A 106 2.69 0.46 15.13
N ARG A 107 2.72 -0.33 16.22
CA ARG A 107 2.15 -1.67 16.23
C ARG A 107 0.64 -1.60 16.38
N ASP A 108 -0.06 -2.59 15.83
CA ASP A 108 -1.50 -2.73 16.07
C ASP A 108 -1.81 -3.15 17.53
N ALA A 109 -3.10 -3.34 17.85
CA ALA A 109 -3.56 -3.67 19.20
C ALA A 109 -3.01 -5.01 19.73
N GLU A 110 -2.62 -5.91 18.82
CA GLU A 110 -2.02 -7.21 19.14
C GLU A 110 -0.49 -7.20 19.11
N GLY A 111 0.12 -6.02 18.95
CA GLY A 111 1.58 -5.84 18.96
C GLY A 111 2.27 -6.18 17.64
N ARG A 112 1.53 -6.42 16.55
CA ARG A 112 2.04 -6.80 15.23
C ARG A 112 2.47 -5.57 14.44
N ILE A 113 3.38 -5.77 13.48
CA ILE A 113 3.86 -4.74 12.55
C ILE A 113 3.23 -4.89 11.18
N GLY A 114 3.17 -3.78 10.43
CA GLY A 114 2.72 -3.77 9.05
C GLY A 114 2.99 -2.46 8.36
N ALA A 115 2.85 -2.46 7.04
CA ALA A 115 3.00 -1.28 6.19
C ALA A 115 2.03 -1.33 5.01
N THR A 116 1.51 -0.16 4.61
CA THR A 116 0.63 0.02 3.46
C THR A 116 1.21 1.07 2.53
N ALA A 117 1.18 0.80 1.23
CA ALA A 117 1.37 1.82 0.20
C ALA A 117 0.17 1.88 -0.73
N CYS A 118 -0.26 3.07 -1.09
CA CYS A 118 -1.16 3.29 -2.22
C CYS A 118 -0.32 3.37 -3.49
N ILE A 119 -0.59 2.49 -4.44
CA ILE A 119 0.22 2.33 -5.65
C ILE A 119 -0.63 2.35 -6.92
N VAL A 120 0.02 2.61 -8.05
CA VAL A 120 -0.51 2.41 -9.40
C VAL A 120 0.45 1.49 -10.15
N VAL A 121 -0.06 0.43 -10.75
CA VAL A 121 0.68 -0.41 -11.71
C VAL A 121 0.57 0.28 -13.08
N ASN A 122 1.63 0.97 -13.52
CA ASN A 122 1.57 1.88 -14.67
C ASN A 122 1.12 1.19 -15.97
N ARG A 123 1.60 -0.04 -16.21
CA ARG A 123 1.21 -0.83 -17.39
C ARG A 123 -0.26 -1.25 -17.36
N PHE A 124 -0.84 -1.42 -16.16
CA PHE A 124 -2.24 -1.82 -15.97
C PHE A 124 -3.24 -0.69 -16.25
N VAL A 125 -2.85 0.58 -16.10
CA VAL A 125 -3.75 1.74 -16.26
C VAL A 125 -4.51 1.72 -17.58
N ARG A 126 -3.81 1.55 -18.70
CA ARG A 126 -4.45 1.51 -20.03
C ARG A 126 -5.42 0.34 -20.22
N TYR A 127 -5.11 -0.80 -19.61
CA TYR A 127 -6.01 -1.95 -19.62
C TYR A 127 -7.29 -1.63 -18.84
N TYR A 128 -7.14 -1.11 -17.63
CA TYR A 128 -8.26 -0.71 -16.78
C TYR A 128 -9.13 0.38 -17.42
N GLU A 129 -8.55 1.42 -18.01
CA GLU A 129 -9.30 2.50 -18.66
C GLU A 129 -10.15 2.00 -19.83
N ARG A 130 -9.71 0.98 -20.55
CA ARG A 130 -10.47 0.38 -21.67
C ARG A 130 -11.53 -0.61 -21.24
N THR A 131 -11.33 -1.30 -20.12
CA THR A 131 -12.14 -2.47 -19.75
C THR A 131 -12.96 -2.26 -18.49
N GLY A 132 -12.56 -1.35 -17.61
CA GLY A 132 -13.10 -1.22 -16.25
C GLY A 132 -12.73 -2.39 -15.32
N ASP A 133 -11.93 -3.35 -15.80
CA ASP A 133 -11.58 -4.58 -15.09
C ASP A 133 -10.41 -4.34 -14.14
N TRP A 134 -10.73 -4.03 -12.90
CA TRP A 134 -9.78 -3.94 -11.79
C TRP A 134 -9.58 -5.29 -11.10
N GLU A 135 -10.57 -6.19 -11.20
CA GLU A 135 -10.59 -7.48 -10.51
C GLU A 135 -9.47 -8.42 -10.98
N SER A 136 -9.11 -8.37 -12.26
CA SER A 136 -7.99 -9.15 -12.79
C SER A 136 -6.69 -8.91 -12.04
N MET A 137 -6.35 -7.66 -11.72
CA MET A 137 -5.16 -7.34 -10.92
C MET A 137 -5.32 -7.84 -9.48
N ALA A 138 -6.50 -7.65 -8.90
CA ALA A 138 -6.80 -8.09 -7.54
C ALA A 138 -6.63 -9.61 -7.39
N TRP A 139 -7.19 -10.39 -8.31
CA TRP A 139 -7.08 -11.84 -8.30
C TRP A 139 -5.67 -12.34 -8.58
N TRP A 140 -4.95 -11.68 -9.49
CA TRP A 140 -3.54 -12.05 -9.71
C TRP A 140 -2.71 -11.86 -8.43
N ILE A 141 -2.85 -10.71 -7.75
CA ILE A 141 -2.17 -10.48 -6.48
C ILE A 141 -2.61 -11.48 -5.41
N HIS A 142 -3.91 -11.81 -5.38
CA HIS A 142 -4.44 -12.80 -4.44
C HIS A 142 -3.79 -14.17 -4.59
N ASP A 143 -3.58 -14.61 -5.82
CA ASP A 143 -3.02 -15.94 -6.11
C ASP A 143 -1.49 -16.02 -5.94
N HIS A 144 -0.78 -14.88 -6.03
CA HIS A 144 0.68 -14.89 -6.14
C HIS A 144 1.42 -14.19 -5.00
N LEU A 145 0.78 -13.28 -4.25
CA LEU A 145 1.46 -12.48 -3.23
C LEU A 145 0.83 -12.64 -1.84
N PRO A 146 1.66 -12.65 -0.77
CA PRO A 146 1.19 -12.80 0.61
C PRO A 146 0.71 -11.46 1.21
N TYR A 147 -0.20 -10.76 0.50
CA TYR A 147 -0.76 -9.51 0.98
C TYR A 147 -1.70 -9.71 2.18
N SER A 148 -1.88 -8.67 3.00
CA SER A 148 -2.87 -8.65 4.06
C SER A 148 -4.20 -8.03 3.63
N ASP A 149 -4.13 -6.84 3.05
CA ASP A 149 -5.32 -6.08 2.67
C ASP A 149 -5.08 -5.35 1.34
N MET A 150 -6.13 -5.24 0.53
CA MET A 150 -6.16 -4.41 -0.67
C MET A 150 -7.44 -3.60 -0.72
N GLU A 151 -7.32 -2.31 -1.09
CA GLU A 151 -8.46 -1.42 -1.32
C GLU A 151 -8.29 -0.69 -2.65
N PHE A 152 -9.17 -0.99 -3.61
CA PHE A 152 -9.10 -0.43 -4.97
C PHE A 152 -9.90 0.87 -5.10
N PHE A 153 -9.34 1.85 -5.82
CA PHE A 153 -9.90 3.18 -6.06
C PHE A 153 -10.14 3.45 -7.55
N PRO A 154 -11.18 4.24 -7.91
CA PRO A 154 -11.56 4.43 -9.32
C PRO A 154 -10.50 5.08 -10.20
N LYS A 155 -9.74 6.05 -9.67
CA LYS A 155 -8.72 6.77 -10.46
C LYS A 155 -7.50 5.89 -10.70
N LEU A 156 -7.18 5.62 -11.97
CA LEU A 156 -6.01 4.86 -12.41
C LEU A 156 -5.97 3.41 -11.89
N ALA A 157 -7.09 2.87 -11.39
CA ALA A 157 -7.12 1.65 -10.60
C ALA A 157 -6.04 1.62 -9.50
N ALA A 158 -5.79 2.78 -8.88
CA ALA A 158 -4.89 2.84 -7.75
C ALA A 158 -5.41 1.99 -6.61
N PHE A 159 -4.53 1.38 -5.85
CA PHE A 159 -4.96 0.58 -4.71
C PHE A 159 -3.97 0.64 -3.56
N ASN A 160 -4.49 0.55 -2.34
CA ASN A 160 -3.73 0.25 -1.16
C ASN A 160 -3.29 -1.22 -1.23
N LEU A 161 -2.02 -1.47 -1.03
CA LEU A 161 -1.46 -2.81 -0.87
C LEU A 161 -0.76 -2.87 0.47
N GLN A 162 -1.25 -3.75 1.34
CA GLN A 162 -0.78 -3.87 2.72
C GLN A 162 -0.06 -5.20 2.93
N TRP A 163 1.11 -5.11 3.57
CA TRP A 163 1.75 -6.21 4.24
C TRP A 163 1.49 -6.12 5.76
N ARG A 164 1.18 -7.25 6.40
CA ARG A 164 1.16 -7.40 7.86
C ARG A 164 1.85 -8.69 8.28
N GLN A 165 2.36 -8.70 9.50
CA GLN A 165 3.00 -9.88 10.10
C GLN A 165 2.05 -11.08 10.10
N GLU A 166 0.75 -10.85 10.35
CA GLU A 166 -0.33 -11.82 10.18
C GLU A 166 -1.31 -11.28 9.13
N PRO A 167 -1.31 -11.85 7.92
CA PRO A 167 -2.14 -11.36 6.83
C PRO A 167 -3.61 -11.75 6.99
N VAL A 168 -4.51 -10.78 6.73
CA VAL A 168 -5.98 -11.00 6.77
C VAL A 168 -6.50 -11.54 5.46
N ARG A 169 -5.85 -11.25 4.32
CA ARG A 169 -6.26 -11.69 2.98
C ARG A 169 -7.61 -11.11 2.53
N ARG A 170 -7.83 -9.82 2.75
CA ARG A 170 -9.05 -9.11 2.38
C ARG A 170 -8.84 -8.23 1.14
N ILE A 171 -9.84 -8.21 0.24
CA ILE A 171 -9.90 -7.31 -0.92
C ILE A 171 -11.21 -6.54 -0.88
N TYR A 172 -11.12 -5.23 -0.88
CA TYR A 172 -12.25 -4.31 -0.95
C TYR A 172 -12.14 -3.36 -2.13
N SER A 173 -13.25 -2.87 -2.66
CA SER A 173 -13.25 -1.92 -3.77
C SER A 173 -14.20 -0.75 -3.54
N PHE A 174 -13.74 0.45 -3.92
CA PHE A 174 -14.56 1.65 -4.04
C PHE A 174 -14.98 1.92 -5.51
N ILE A 175 -14.67 1.02 -6.44
CA ILE A 175 -14.92 1.17 -7.88
C ILE A 175 -16.36 0.78 -8.23
N PRO A 176 -17.21 1.70 -8.74
CA PRO A 176 -18.53 1.35 -9.25
C PRO A 176 -18.43 0.48 -10.52
N PRO A 177 -19.44 -0.34 -10.81
CA PRO A 177 -20.61 -0.66 -10.00
C PRO A 177 -20.31 -1.67 -8.87
N ARG A 178 -19.15 -2.29 -8.84
CA ARG A 178 -18.77 -3.37 -7.92
C ARG A 178 -18.04 -2.84 -6.69
N ARG A 179 -18.70 -1.97 -5.95
CA ARG A 179 -18.22 -1.53 -4.65
C ARG A 179 -18.44 -2.61 -3.60
N GLY A 180 -17.49 -2.75 -2.66
CA GLY A 180 -17.64 -3.64 -1.52
C GLY A 180 -16.56 -4.71 -1.44
N LEU A 181 -16.83 -5.72 -0.63
CA LEU A 181 -15.92 -6.82 -0.35
C LEU A 181 -15.91 -7.80 -1.55
N LEU A 182 -14.77 -7.94 -2.22
CA LEU A 182 -14.56 -8.94 -3.26
C LEU A 182 -14.31 -10.31 -2.63
N THR A 183 -13.35 -10.40 -1.71
CA THR A 183 -13.04 -11.61 -0.96
C THR A 183 -12.41 -11.29 0.40
N GLY A 184 -12.38 -12.26 1.29
CA GLY A 184 -11.83 -12.13 2.62
C GLY A 184 -12.06 -13.38 3.47
N PRO A 185 -11.71 -13.35 4.75
CA PRO A 185 -11.91 -14.48 5.65
C PRO A 185 -13.35 -15.02 5.62
N GLY A 186 -13.49 -16.32 5.47
CA GLY A 186 -14.81 -17.01 5.42
C GLY A 186 -15.55 -16.90 4.10
N LYS A 187 -15.02 -16.22 3.08
CA LYS A 187 -15.62 -16.22 1.73
C LYS A 187 -15.21 -17.48 0.96
N PRO A 188 -16.13 -18.17 0.28
CA PRO A 188 -15.80 -19.37 -0.51
C PRO A 188 -14.75 -19.10 -1.59
N ASN A 189 -14.77 -17.92 -2.17
CA ASN A 189 -13.81 -17.48 -3.20
C ASN A 189 -12.46 -16.99 -2.65
N SER A 190 -12.18 -17.19 -1.37
CA SER A 190 -10.86 -16.89 -0.80
C SER A 190 -9.88 -18.06 -0.94
N ILE A 191 -10.35 -19.21 -1.42
CA ILE A 191 -9.58 -20.45 -1.54
C ILE A 191 -9.53 -20.87 -3.01
N GLY A 192 -8.40 -21.44 -3.42
CA GLY A 192 -8.17 -21.92 -4.77
C GLY A 192 -7.44 -20.93 -5.64
N ARG A 193 -7.43 -21.19 -6.94
CA ARG A 193 -6.79 -20.34 -7.97
C ARG A 193 -7.84 -19.65 -8.83
N HIS A 194 -7.49 -18.46 -9.28
CA HIS A 194 -8.38 -17.58 -10.04
C HIS A 194 -7.85 -17.30 -11.45
N ASP A 195 -7.05 -18.22 -12.03
CA ASP A 195 -6.34 -18.03 -13.31
C ASP A 195 -7.27 -17.50 -14.43
N ALA A 196 -8.49 -18.00 -14.50
CA ALA A 196 -9.48 -17.55 -15.49
C ALA A 196 -9.85 -16.05 -15.34
N SER A 197 -9.83 -15.52 -14.10
CA SER A 197 -10.19 -14.13 -13.81
C SER A 197 -9.17 -13.11 -14.31
N TYR A 198 -7.90 -13.49 -14.49
CA TYR A 198 -6.85 -12.59 -14.95
C TYR A 198 -6.15 -13.03 -16.25
N ALA A 199 -6.58 -14.14 -16.88
CA ALA A 199 -5.99 -14.64 -18.12
C ALA A 199 -6.00 -13.57 -19.24
N ARG A 200 -7.12 -12.86 -19.42
CA ARG A 200 -7.27 -11.80 -20.42
C ARG A 200 -6.31 -10.63 -20.16
N MET A 201 -6.17 -10.23 -18.90
CA MET A 201 -5.22 -9.18 -18.50
C MET A 201 -3.80 -9.60 -18.86
N LEU A 202 -3.38 -10.79 -18.47
CA LEU A 202 -2.03 -11.29 -18.77
C LEU A 202 -1.75 -11.40 -20.26
N ALA A 203 -2.71 -11.81 -21.08
CA ALA A 203 -2.58 -11.84 -22.54
C ALA A 203 -2.42 -10.45 -23.14
N THR A 204 -2.88 -9.39 -22.43
CA THR A 204 -2.86 -8.01 -22.93
C THR A 204 -1.63 -7.23 -22.45
N ILE A 205 -1.21 -7.42 -21.22
CA ILE A 205 -0.16 -6.62 -20.56
C ILE A 205 0.95 -7.45 -19.89
N GLY A 206 0.88 -8.76 -20.03
CA GLY A 206 1.80 -9.69 -19.40
C GLY A 206 3.18 -9.78 -20.04
#